data_1b42476e67d1b12989f9d07ef1f4d749
#
_entry.id   1b42476e67d1b12989f9d07ef1f4d749
#
_cell.length_a   1.000
_cell.length_b   1.000
_cell.length_c   1.000
_cell.angle_alpha   90.00
_cell.angle_beta   90.00
_cell.angle_gamma   90.00
#
_symmetry.space_group_name_H-M   'P 1'
#
loop_
_entity.id
_entity.type
_entity.pdbx_description
1 polymer ?
#
loop_
_entity_poly.entity_id
_entity_poly.type
_entity_poly.pdbx_seq_one_letter_code
_entity_poly.pdbx_strand_id
1 'polypeptide(L)'
;LASTLSSVAYASYVNYNCAEDELSQYGLDKPYAEITVDYQEKVKNNSTDSTESGENDSTASESDSESGASADTDSSSEDADSKTTTVDKQLVIYVGDEAGDGSRYVTVDNKQIYTMSTDTLSAVIDKTPSDLWSLIVNYLSVKNLDQLQVTYGETTSTVNVSRETSTDDDGNEKETTTYQLDGKEIESTTFTTFYNKLINMAGQKRLTDAYTPAADPEMTAVFTDSDKNQTTVTFYTYDTNYYAAVVGDKVFLVNKMTVKEMFNAYETMVNGETETEATATPTAETEK
;
A
#
# COMPACT_ATOMS: atom_id res chain seq x y z
N LEU A 1 -6.37 7.31 -1.03
CA LEU A 1 -6.35 8.74 -1.31
C LEU A 1 -5.80 9.03 -2.71
N ALA A 2 -4.58 8.60 -3.06
CA ALA A 2 -4.01 8.82 -4.38
C ALA A 2 -4.88 8.22 -5.51
N SER A 3 -5.39 6.99 -5.34
CA SER A 3 -6.30 6.37 -6.31
C SER A 3 -7.64 7.09 -6.43
N THR A 4 -8.15 7.68 -5.36
CA THR A 4 -9.38 8.49 -5.38
C THR A 4 -9.15 9.78 -6.16
N LEU A 5 -8.02 10.47 -5.90
CA LEU A 5 -7.66 11.70 -6.60
C LEU A 5 -7.36 11.49 -8.09
N SER A 6 -6.81 10.34 -8.47
CA SER A 6 -6.53 10.01 -9.87
C SER A 6 -7.79 9.69 -10.70
N SER A 7 -8.92 9.44 -10.04
CA SER A 7 -10.22 9.10 -10.67
C SER A 7 -11.32 10.12 -10.37
N VAL A 8 -10.95 11.31 -9.88
CA VAL A 8 -11.89 12.39 -9.63
C VAL A 8 -12.52 12.88 -10.92
N ALA A 9 -13.84 12.92 -10.96
CA ALA A 9 -14.61 13.42 -12.10
C ALA A 9 -15.65 14.44 -11.61
N TYR A 10 -15.92 15.44 -12.45
CA TYR A 10 -17.02 16.36 -12.22
C TYR A 10 -18.35 15.64 -12.44
N ALA A 11 -19.34 15.95 -11.58
CA ALA A 11 -20.68 15.39 -11.70
C ALA A 11 -21.49 16.15 -12.75
N SER A 12 -21.42 17.48 -12.74
CA SER A 12 -22.06 18.32 -13.72
C SER A 12 -21.35 19.68 -13.87
N TYR A 13 -21.70 20.34 -14.94
CA TYR A 13 -21.21 21.64 -15.30
C TYR A 13 -22.24 22.72 -14.89
N VAL A 14 -21.78 23.81 -14.28
CA VAL A 14 -22.65 24.84 -13.73
C VAL A 14 -22.51 26.21 -14.45
N ASN A 15 -21.27 26.71 -14.52
CA ASN A 15 -21.00 28.04 -15.12
C ASN A 15 -19.59 28.03 -15.72
N TYR A 16 -19.44 28.39 -17.00
CA TYR A 16 -18.15 28.36 -17.70
C TYR A 16 -17.45 29.73 -17.81
N ASN A 17 -18.08 30.76 -17.28
CA ASN A 17 -17.47 32.08 -17.27
C ASN A 17 -17.99 32.88 -16.09
N CYS A 18 -17.76 32.35 -14.88
CA CYS A 18 -18.14 32.98 -13.64
C CYS A 18 -17.30 34.25 -13.43
N ALA A 19 -17.96 35.34 -13.12
CA ALA A 19 -17.28 36.57 -12.72
C ALA A 19 -16.81 36.46 -11.27
N GLU A 20 -15.74 37.19 -10.91
CA GLU A 20 -15.13 37.11 -9.58
C GLU A 20 -16.11 37.46 -8.45
N ASP A 21 -17.00 38.42 -8.69
CA ASP A 21 -18.07 38.86 -7.75
C ASP A 21 -19.21 37.82 -7.63
N GLU A 22 -19.35 36.91 -8.55
CA GLU A 22 -20.31 35.80 -8.53
C GLU A 22 -19.83 34.57 -7.74
N LEU A 23 -18.54 34.45 -7.46
CA LEU A 23 -17.97 33.30 -6.73
C LEU A 23 -18.64 33.05 -5.37
N SER A 24 -19.11 34.14 -4.72
CA SER A 24 -19.82 34.05 -3.45
C SER A 24 -21.16 33.30 -3.52
N GLN A 25 -21.78 33.20 -4.72
CA GLN A 25 -23.03 32.44 -4.92
C GLN A 25 -22.80 30.93 -4.82
N TYR A 26 -21.57 30.51 -4.99
CA TYR A 26 -21.13 29.11 -4.95
C TYR A 26 -20.28 28.79 -3.68
N GLY A 27 -20.12 29.80 -2.79
CA GLY A 27 -19.24 29.68 -1.62
C GLY A 27 -17.74 29.53 -1.98
N LEU A 28 -17.35 30.00 -3.16
CA LEU A 28 -15.99 29.90 -3.68
C LEU A 28 -15.11 31.13 -3.43
N ASP A 29 -15.74 32.24 -2.94
CA ASP A 29 -15.03 33.42 -2.40
C ASP A 29 -14.34 33.11 -1.05
N LYS A 30 -14.89 32.13 -0.32
CA LYS A 30 -14.36 31.57 0.94
C LYS A 30 -14.58 30.07 0.93
N PRO A 31 -13.76 29.32 0.21
CA PRO A 31 -13.99 27.91 -0.03
C PRO A 31 -14.05 27.12 1.28
N TYR A 32 -14.95 26.14 1.33
CA TYR A 32 -15.07 25.18 2.43
C TYR A 32 -13.79 24.37 2.62
N ALA A 33 -13.15 24.00 1.51
CA ALA A 33 -11.87 23.31 1.50
C ALA A 33 -11.06 23.66 0.24
N GLU A 34 -9.74 23.56 0.38
CA GLU A 34 -8.78 23.65 -0.71
C GLU A 34 -7.99 22.35 -0.76
N ILE A 35 -7.95 21.70 -1.92
CA ILE A 35 -7.22 20.47 -2.15
C ILE A 35 -6.08 20.79 -3.10
N THR A 36 -4.85 20.77 -2.60
CA THR A 36 -3.64 20.94 -3.41
C THR A 36 -3.03 19.57 -3.72
N VAL A 37 -2.82 19.29 -5.00
CA VAL A 37 -2.21 18.06 -5.49
C VAL A 37 -0.94 18.40 -6.25
N ASP A 38 0.21 18.06 -5.70
CA ASP A 38 1.49 18.11 -6.40
C ASP A 38 1.71 16.76 -7.08
N TYR A 39 1.97 16.77 -8.39
CA TYR A 39 2.17 15.56 -9.16
C TYR A 39 3.23 15.73 -10.25
N GLN A 40 3.71 14.61 -10.76
CA GLN A 40 4.68 14.57 -11.83
C GLN A 40 4.03 14.05 -13.11
N GLU A 41 4.22 14.75 -14.21
CA GLU A 41 3.75 14.35 -15.52
C GLU A 41 4.94 14.03 -16.45
N LYS A 42 4.88 12.88 -17.13
CA LYS A 42 5.85 12.54 -18.17
C LYS A 42 5.41 13.16 -19.50
N VAL A 43 6.15 14.15 -19.96
CA VAL A 43 5.90 14.85 -21.23
C VAL A 43 6.88 14.33 -22.27
N LYS A 44 6.37 13.94 -23.44
CA LYS A 44 7.23 13.58 -24.58
C LYS A 44 7.85 14.84 -25.15
N ASN A 45 9.17 14.89 -25.26
CA ASN A 45 9.87 15.95 -25.95
C ASN A 45 9.67 15.79 -27.45
N ASN A 46 8.67 16.48 -28.01
CA ASN A 46 8.57 16.68 -29.45
C ASN A 46 9.56 17.79 -29.84
N SER A 47 10.78 17.45 -30.21
CA SER A 47 11.68 18.38 -30.86
C SER A 47 11.19 18.55 -32.30
N THR A 48 10.23 19.43 -32.50
CA THR A 48 9.92 19.95 -33.82
C THR A 48 10.70 21.25 -33.93
N ASP A 49 11.84 21.15 -34.60
CA ASP A 49 12.45 22.30 -35.29
C ASP A 49 11.43 22.80 -36.31
N SER A 50 10.83 23.95 -36.07
CA SER A 50 9.96 24.60 -37.04
C SER A 50 10.29 26.08 -37.12
N THR A 51 11.01 26.40 -38.14
CA THR A 51 11.03 27.69 -38.83
C THR A 51 9.60 28.18 -39.09
N GLU A 52 9.40 29.48 -38.82
CA GLU A 52 8.21 30.29 -39.10
C GLU A 52 7.39 29.94 -40.36
N SER A 53 6.09 29.97 -40.29
CA SER A 53 5.21 31.04 -40.84
C SER A 53 3.76 30.55 -41.11
N GLY A 54 2.78 31.35 -40.75
CA GLY A 54 1.58 31.61 -41.60
C GLY A 54 0.31 30.84 -41.30
N GLU A 55 -0.61 31.56 -40.62
CA GLU A 55 -2.06 31.69 -40.89
C GLU A 55 -2.96 30.46 -41.18
N ASN A 56 -3.96 30.34 -40.33
CA ASN A 56 -5.41 30.17 -40.62
C ASN A 56 -5.90 28.85 -41.23
N ASP A 57 -6.78 28.15 -40.58
CA ASP A 57 -8.22 28.04 -40.83
C ASP A 57 -8.81 26.78 -40.16
N SER A 58 -10.02 26.98 -39.65
CA SER A 58 -10.93 26.03 -39.09
C SER A 58 -11.29 24.87 -40.03
N THR A 59 -11.49 23.65 -39.47
CA THR A 59 -12.75 22.92 -39.69
C THR A 59 -12.83 21.67 -38.81
N ALA A 60 -13.98 21.49 -38.20
CA ALA A 60 -14.44 20.29 -37.50
C ALA A 60 -14.62 19.11 -38.48
N SER A 61 -14.39 17.91 -37.98
CA SER A 61 -15.10 16.75 -38.52
C SER A 61 -15.11 15.62 -37.48
N GLU A 62 -16.32 15.23 -37.18
CA GLU A 62 -16.73 14.05 -36.39
C GLU A 62 -16.43 12.76 -37.19
N SER A 63 -16.33 11.69 -36.45
CA SER A 63 -16.97 10.36 -36.58
C SER A 63 -15.97 9.26 -36.21
N ASP A 64 -16.30 8.44 -35.35
CA ASP A 64 -17.24 7.33 -35.21
C ASP A 64 -16.51 6.00 -35.06
N SER A 65 -16.99 5.25 -34.12
CA SER A 65 -16.80 3.88 -33.67
C SER A 65 -16.22 2.86 -34.66
N GLU A 66 -15.43 1.91 -34.22
CA GLU A 66 -15.89 0.53 -33.98
C GLU A 66 -14.78 -0.39 -33.44
N SER A 67 -15.27 -1.38 -32.71
CA SER A 67 -14.61 -2.48 -32.07
C SER A 67 -13.97 -3.50 -33.01
N GLY A 68 -12.90 -4.15 -32.57
CA GLY A 68 -12.42 -5.39 -33.22
C GLY A 68 -11.25 -6.01 -32.49
N ALA A 69 -11.47 -7.19 -31.96
CA ALA A 69 -10.50 -8.01 -31.24
C ALA A 69 -9.52 -8.73 -32.20
N SER A 70 -8.41 -9.10 -31.62
CA SER A 70 -7.60 -10.32 -31.85
C SER A 70 -6.26 -10.22 -32.58
N ALA A 71 -5.34 -10.88 -31.88
CA ALA A 71 -4.26 -11.77 -32.31
C ALA A 71 -2.83 -11.21 -32.43
N ASP A 72 -2.01 -11.81 -31.57
CA ASP A 72 -0.58 -12.02 -31.62
C ASP A 72 0.11 -11.81 -32.98
N THR A 73 1.19 -11.04 -32.96
CA THR A 73 2.40 -11.43 -33.69
C THR A 73 3.61 -10.71 -33.07
N ASP A 74 4.52 -11.50 -32.54
CA ASP A 74 5.89 -11.18 -32.18
C ASP A 74 6.62 -10.52 -33.34
N SER A 75 7.16 -9.34 -33.09
CA SER A 75 8.17 -8.73 -33.99
C SER A 75 8.97 -7.70 -33.20
N SER A 76 10.17 -8.09 -32.83
CA SER A 76 11.23 -7.21 -32.34
C SER A 76 11.49 -6.06 -33.33
N SER A 77 11.22 -4.82 -32.88
CA SER A 77 11.77 -3.62 -33.50
C SER A 77 12.34 -2.73 -32.40
N GLU A 78 13.62 -2.43 -32.55
CA GLU A 78 14.39 -1.53 -31.69
C GLU A 78 13.67 -0.18 -31.58
N ASP A 79 13.25 0.17 -30.37
CA ASP A 79 12.57 1.43 -30.07
C ASP A 79 13.57 2.58 -30.06
N ALA A 80 13.33 3.51 -30.95
CA ALA A 80 13.92 4.83 -30.93
C ALA A 80 13.54 5.52 -29.61
N ASP A 81 14.53 5.78 -28.78
CA ASP A 81 14.50 6.44 -27.48
C ASP A 81 13.73 7.77 -27.54
N SER A 82 12.42 7.74 -27.29
CA SER A 82 11.62 8.94 -27.15
C SER A 82 11.91 9.53 -25.76
N LYS A 83 12.82 10.51 -25.69
CA LYS A 83 13.15 11.23 -24.47
C LYS A 83 11.89 11.82 -23.86
N THR A 84 11.41 11.23 -22.76
CA THR A 84 10.38 11.81 -21.92
C THR A 84 11.05 12.64 -20.82
N THR A 85 10.57 13.85 -20.59
CA THR A 85 10.96 14.69 -19.45
C THR A 85 9.87 14.65 -18.41
N THR A 86 10.23 14.47 -17.16
CA THR A 86 9.30 14.58 -16.03
C THR A 86 9.19 16.04 -15.62
N VAL A 87 7.97 16.57 -15.56
CA VAL A 87 7.66 17.95 -15.16
C VAL A 87 6.80 17.91 -13.90
N ASP A 88 7.20 18.68 -12.90
CA ASP A 88 6.40 18.87 -11.68
C ASP A 88 5.22 19.79 -11.98
N LYS A 89 4.02 19.39 -11.57
CA LYS A 89 2.78 20.15 -11.74
C LYS A 89 2.01 20.20 -10.41
N GLN A 90 1.21 21.25 -10.25
CA GLN A 90 0.32 21.43 -9.13
C GLN A 90 -1.11 21.66 -9.66
N LEU A 91 -2.07 20.99 -9.06
CA LEU A 91 -3.51 21.20 -9.26
C LEU A 91 -4.10 21.66 -7.95
N VAL A 92 -4.82 22.77 -7.94
CA VAL A 92 -5.56 23.26 -6.79
C VAL A 92 -7.05 23.17 -7.10
N ILE A 93 -7.82 22.48 -6.25
CA ILE A 93 -9.28 22.36 -6.35
C ILE A 93 -9.88 23.10 -5.18
N TYR A 94 -10.65 24.14 -5.45
CA TYR A 94 -11.44 24.86 -4.47
C TYR A 94 -12.83 24.24 -4.36
N VAL A 95 -13.26 23.95 -3.13
CA VAL A 95 -14.56 23.33 -2.83
C VAL A 95 -15.42 24.35 -2.11
N GLY A 96 -16.56 24.70 -2.71
CA GLY A 96 -17.52 25.66 -2.18
C GLY A 96 -18.69 25.04 -1.43
N ASP A 97 -19.85 25.71 -1.50
CA ASP A 97 -21.07 25.31 -0.83
C ASP A 97 -21.73 24.07 -1.44
N GLU A 98 -22.72 23.52 -0.74
CA GLU A 98 -23.54 22.42 -1.24
C GLU A 98 -24.45 22.88 -2.39
N ALA A 99 -24.48 22.06 -3.46
CA ALA A 99 -25.29 22.34 -4.65
C ALA A 99 -26.72 21.75 -4.56
N GLY A 100 -27.10 21.13 -3.43
CA GLY A 100 -28.44 20.65 -3.13
C GLY A 100 -28.85 19.29 -3.66
N ASP A 101 -27.96 18.60 -4.40
CA ASP A 101 -28.19 17.28 -5.00
C ASP A 101 -27.21 16.19 -4.50
N GLY A 102 -26.61 16.39 -3.33
CA GLY A 102 -25.53 15.52 -2.80
C GLY A 102 -24.19 15.81 -3.44
N SER A 103 -24.03 16.99 -4.03
CA SER A 103 -22.77 17.49 -4.56
C SER A 103 -22.39 18.87 -3.96
N ARG A 104 -21.14 19.28 -4.18
CA ARG A 104 -20.62 20.61 -3.85
C ARG A 104 -20.10 21.29 -5.11
N TYR A 105 -20.16 22.61 -5.11
CA TYR A 105 -19.53 23.41 -6.15
C TYR A 105 -18.01 23.31 -6.04
N VAL A 106 -17.34 23.19 -7.19
CA VAL A 106 -15.88 23.13 -7.26
C VAL A 106 -15.36 23.95 -8.43
N THR A 107 -14.15 24.47 -8.29
CA THR A 107 -13.42 25.13 -9.36
C THR A 107 -11.92 24.87 -9.24
N VAL A 108 -11.21 24.98 -10.36
CA VAL A 108 -9.74 24.93 -10.41
C VAL A 108 -9.13 26.24 -10.94
N ASP A 109 -9.92 27.10 -11.56
CA ASP A 109 -9.46 28.30 -12.23
C ASP A 109 -10.24 29.58 -11.82
N ASN A 110 -11.19 29.43 -10.89
CA ASN A 110 -12.12 30.49 -10.45
C ASN A 110 -12.99 31.07 -11.58
N LYS A 111 -13.12 30.37 -12.70
CA LYS A 111 -13.94 30.76 -13.86
C LYS A 111 -14.95 29.70 -14.24
N GLN A 112 -14.49 28.46 -14.27
CA GLN A 112 -15.34 27.34 -14.60
C GLN A 112 -15.82 26.67 -13.32
N ILE A 113 -17.13 26.69 -13.11
CA ILE A 113 -17.76 26.12 -11.94
C ILE A 113 -18.42 24.80 -12.32
N TYR A 114 -18.08 23.77 -11.56
CA TYR A 114 -18.60 22.42 -11.68
C TYR A 114 -19.23 21.98 -10.37
N THR A 115 -19.90 20.84 -10.39
CA THR A 115 -20.22 20.11 -9.17
C THR A 115 -19.41 18.82 -9.07
N MET A 116 -19.15 18.39 -7.85
CA MET A 116 -18.50 17.13 -7.53
C MET A 116 -19.26 16.44 -6.41
N SER A 117 -19.44 15.12 -6.50
CA SER A 117 -20.14 14.34 -5.48
C SER A 117 -19.53 14.54 -4.09
N THR A 118 -20.38 14.77 -3.11
CA THR A 118 -19.99 14.88 -1.70
C THR A 118 -19.29 13.62 -1.22
N ASP A 119 -19.70 12.42 -1.67
CA ASP A 119 -19.06 11.16 -1.31
C ASP A 119 -17.62 11.09 -1.82
N THR A 120 -17.36 11.61 -3.04
CA THR A 120 -16.00 11.67 -3.59
C THR A 120 -15.13 12.65 -2.82
N LEU A 121 -15.67 13.82 -2.49
CA LEU A 121 -14.97 14.87 -1.74
C LEU A 121 -14.68 14.43 -0.31
N SER A 122 -15.66 13.84 0.40
CA SER A 122 -15.51 13.39 1.78
C SER A 122 -14.44 12.32 1.93
N ALA A 123 -14.23 11.49 0.90
CA ALA A 123 -13.14 10.54 0.87
C ALA A 123 -11.74 11.21 0.96
N VAL A 124 -11.65 12.51 0.72
CA VAL A 124 -10.41 13.30 0.78
C VAL A 124 -10.44 14.32 1.92
N ILE A 125 -11.48 15.19 1.95
CA ILE A 125 -11.53 16.37 2.86
C ILE A 125 -11.93 16.04 4.28
N ASP A 126 -12.71 14.97 4.49
CA ASP A 126 -13.17 14.55 5.83
C ASP A 126 -12.20 13.59 6.53
N LYS A 127 -11.00 13.38 5.95
CA LYS A 127 -9.99 12.51 6.55
C LYS A 127 -9.27 13.21 7.70
N THR A 128 -9.20 12.53 8.82
CA THR A 128 -8.34 12.92 9.93
C THR A 128 -6.93 12.36 9.73
N PRO A 129 -5.89 12.92 10.36
CA PRO A 129 -4.55 12.35 10.31
C PRO A 129 -4.49 10.86 10.68
N SER A 130 -5.34 10.41 11.61
CA SER A 130 -5.43 9.01 12.02
C SER A 130 -5.97 8.08 10.94
N ASP A 131 -6.81 8.58 10.03
CA ASP A 131 -7.31 7.79 8.89
C ASP A 131 -6.23 7.50 7.84
N LEU A 132 -5.15 8.27 7.87
CA LEU A 132 -4.01 8.15 6.96
C LEU A 132 -2.84 7.35 7.54
N TRP A 133 -2.93 6.94 8.79
CA TRP A 133 -1.88 6.13 9.39
C TRP A 133 -1.78 4.76 8.74
N SER A 134 -0.54 4.31 8.51
CA SER A 134 -0.31 2.92 8.14
C SER A 134 -0.81 2.00 9.24
N LEU A 135 -1.57 0.98 8.86
CA LEU A 135 -2.02 -0.10 9.73
C LEU A 135 -1.08 -1.31 9.72
N ILE A 136 -0.03 -1.28 8.91
CA ILE A 136 1.01 -2.32 8.95
C ILE A 136 1.76 -2.18 10.27
N VAL A 137 1.82 -3.26 11.04
CA VAL A 137 2.42 -3.29 12.37
C VAL A 137 3.92 -3.03 12.27
N ASN A 138 4.62 -3.82 11.45
CA ASN A 138 6.03 -3.63 11.13
C ASN A 138 6.32 -4.28 9.78
N TYR A 139 7.12 -3.61 8.96
CA TYR A 139 7.56 -4.16 7.70
C TYR A 139 9.07 -4.03 7.57
N LEU A 140 9.73 -5.17 7.43
CA LEU A 140 11.14 -5.25 7.08
C LEU A 140 11.30 -6.34 6.03
N SER A 141 11.80 -5.99 4.84
CA SER A 141 12.09 -7.01 3.82
C SER A 141 13.10 -8.00 4.35
N VAL A 142 12.88 -9.29 4.06
CA VAL A 142 13.83 -10.35 4.43
C VAL A 142 15.25 -10.08 3.89
N LYS A 143 15.37 -9.36 2.77
CA LYS A 143 16.64 -8.95 2.19
C LYS A 143 17.47 -8.03 3.09
N ASN A 144 16.79 -7.29 3.96
CA ASN A 144 17.41 -6.32 4.87
C ASN A 144 17.44 -6.85 6.32
N LEU A 145 17.00 -8.08 6.56
CA LEU A 145 17.01 -8.69 7.89
C LEU A 145 18.33 -9.41 8.11
N ASP A 146 19.04 -9.08 9.17
CA ASP A 146 20.24 -9.82 9.61
C ASP A 146 19.91 -10.83 10.71
N GLN A 147 19.04 -10.44 11.64
CA GLN A 147 18.67 -11.31 12.77
C GLN A 147 17.22 -11.06 13.18
N LEU A 148 16.53 -12.12 13.55
CA LEU A 148 15.25 -12.08 14.22
C LEU A 148 15.33 -12.89 15.51
N GLN A 149 15.16 -12.22 16.66
CA GLN A 149 15.02 -12.88 17.95
C GLN A 149 13.56 -12.88 18.35
N VAL A 150 13.02 -14.03 18.71
CA VAL A 150 11.63 -14.20 19.14
C VAL A 150 11.60 -14.82 20.53
N THR A 151 10.95 -14.13 21.45
CA THR A 151 10.59 -14.69 22.76
C THR A 151 9.10 -15.00 22.74
N TYR A 152 8.73 -16.26 22.96
CA TYR A 152 7.36 -16.74 23.04
C TYR A 152 7.17 -17.54 24.32
N GLY A 153 6.33 -17.05 25.20
CA GLY A 153 6.29 -17.53 26.59
C GLY A 153 7.66 -17.36 27.28
N GLU A 154 8.23 -18.46 27.75
CA GLU A 154 9.55 -18.49 28.43
C GLU A 154 10.71 -18.84 27.49
N THR A 155 10.44 -19.16 26.22
CA THR A 155 11.44 -19.61 25.26
C THR A 155 11.87 -18.47 24.36
N THR A 156 13.17 -18.32 24.17
CA THR A 156 13.76 -17.39 23.21
C THR A 156 14.51 -18.16 22.15
N SER A 157 14.20 -17.88 20.89
CA SER A 157 14.87 -18.44 19.71
C SER A 157 15.42 -17.31 18.82
N THR A 158 16.52 -17.57 18.15
CA THR A 158 17.20 -16.59 17.32
C THR A 158 17.43 -17.15 15.92
N VAL A 159 16.91 -16.44 14.91
CA VAL A 159 17.20 -16.74 13.51
C VAL A 159 18.23 -15.73 13.00
N ASN A 160 19.37 -16.24 12.55
CA ASN A 160 20.40 -15.48 11.85
C ASN A 160 20.25 -15.67 10.34
N VAL A 161 20.38 -14.59 9.59
CA VAL A 161 20.29 -14.58 8.12
C VAL A 161 21.66 -14.26 7.55
N SER A 162 22.21 -15.19 6.77
CA SER A 162 23.49 -15.02 6.08
C SER A 162 23.27 -14.97 4.58
N ARG A 163 24.00 -14.10 3.89
CA ARG A 163 23.96 -13.94 2.43
C ARG A 163 25.35 -14.08 1.87
N GLU A 164 25.47 -14.93 0.86
CA GLU A 164 26.70 -15.14 0.14
C GLU A 164 26.47 -14.86 -1.34
N THR A 165 27.30 -14.01 -1.92
CA THR A 165 27.31 -13.76 -3.35
C THR A 165 28.37 -14.64 -3.99
N SER A 166 27.99 -15.46 -4.96
CA SER A 166 28.88 -16.27 -5.79
C SER A 166 28.72 -15.87 -7.25
N THR A 167 29.77 -16.03 -8.04
CA THR A 167 29.70 -15.81 -9.50
C THR A 167 29.65 -17.19 -10.17
N ASP A 168 28.67 -17.39 -11.06
CA ASP A 168 28.58 -18.61 -11.86
C ASP A 168 29.62 -18.65 -12.98
N ASP A 169 29.71 -19.79 -13.70
CA ASP A 169 30.68 -20.01 -14.78
C ASP A 169 30.45 -19.07 -15.98
N ASP A 170 29.25 -18.46 -16.07
CA ASP A 170 28.86 -17.48 -17.11
C ASP A 170 29.13 -16.03 -16.68
N GLY A 171 29.65 -15.81 -15.48
CA GLY A 171 29.98 -14.48 -14.93
C GLY A 171 28.81 -13.76 -14.27
N ASN A 172 27.65 -14.42 -14.06
CA ASN A 172 26.50 -13.80 -13.39
C ASN A 172 26.64 -13.93 -11.86
N GLU A 173 26.31 -12.87 -11.15
CA GLU A 173 26.24 -12.88 -9.69
C GLU A 173 25.00 -13.64 -9.22
N LYS A 174 25.20 -14.61 -8.31
CA LYS A 174 24.14 -15.36 -7.65
C LYS A 174 24.23 -15.13 -6.15
N GLU A 175 23.17 -14.58 -5.56
CA GLU A 175 23.04 -14.46 -4.10
C GLU A 175 22.33 -15.70 -3.53
N THR A 176 22.94 -16.30 -2.52
CA THR A 176 22.37 -17.43 -1.76
C THR A 176 22.11 -16.94 -0.34
N THR A 177 20.88 -17.10 0.15
CA THR A 177 20.49 -16.74 1.50
C THR A 177 20.27 -18.00 2.32
N THR A 178 20.90 -18.09 3.49
CA THR A 178 20.74 -19.16 4.46
C THR A 178 20.18 -18.65 5.77
N TYR A 179 19.39 -19.49 6.43
CA TYR A 179 18.74 -19.19 7.71
C TYR A 179 19.17 -20.17 8.76
N GLN A 180 19.60 -19.68 9.93
CA GLN A 180 20.04 -20.51 11.05
C GLN A 180 19.21 -20.19 12.29
N LEU A 181 18.39 -21.14 12.74
CA LEU A 181 17.66 -21.10 13.99
C LEU A 181 18.53 -21.70 15.11
N ASP A 182 18.88 -20.88 16.09
CA ASP A 182 19.72 -21.26 17.24
C ASP A 182 21.01 -22.00 16.82
N GLY A 183 21.60 -21.55 15.70
CA GLY A 183 22.84 -22.11 15.13
C GLY A 183 22.67 -23.35 14.26
N LYS A 184 21.43 -23.81 14.02
CA LYS A 184 21.11 -24.89 13.08
C LYS A 184 20.48 -24.33 11.83
N GLU A 185 20.94 -24.76 10.67
CA GLU A 185 20.33 -24.40 9.40
C GLU A 185 18.91 -24.95 9.31
N ILE A 186 18.00 -24.12 8.83
CA ILE A 186 16.59 -24.46 8.58
C ILE A 186 16.21 -24.14 7.13
N GLU A 187 15.20 -24.85 6.64
CA GLU A 187 14.65 -24.63 5.31
C GLU A 187 14.12 -23.21 5.16
N SER A 188 14.45 -22.59 4.01
CA SER A 188 14.00 -21.22 3.68
C SER A 188 12.48 -21.07 3.74
N THR A 189 11.73 -22.07 3.27
CA THR A 189 10.27 -22.09 3.30
C THR A 189 9.70 -22.08 4.70
N THR A 190 10.33 -22.80 5.63
CA THR A 190 9.92 -22.86 7.03
C THR A 190 10.03 -21.49 7.69
N PHE A 191 11.19 -20.84 7.54
CA PHE A 191 11.39 -19.48 8.04
C PHE A 191 10.47 -18.45 7.39
N THR A 192 10.43 -18.44 6.05
CA THR A 192 9.65 -17.41 5.32
C THR A 192 8.15 -17.53 5.54
N THR A 193 7.61 -18.72 5.82
CA THR A 193 6.22 -18.93 6.19
C THR A 193 5.87 -18.20 7.47
N PHE A 194 6.65 -18.33 8.51
CA PHE A 194 6.48 -17.57 9.75
C PHE A 194 6.74 -16.08 9.54
N TYR A 195 7.87 -15.74 8.92
CA TYR A 195 8.30 -14.36 8.74
C TYR A 195 7.28 -13.53 7.96
N ASN A 196 6.74 -14.08 6.88
CA ASN A 196 5.71 -13.40 6.08
C ASN A 196 4.43 -13.11 6.87
N LYS A 197 4.01 -14.03 7.75
CA LYS A 197 2.87 -13.76 8.64
C LYS A 197 3.16 -12.63 9.63
N LEU A 198 4.39 -12.54 10.11
CA LEU A 198 4.82 -11.52 11.08
C LEU A 198 4.92 -10.13 10.44
N ILE A 199 5.57 -9.99 9.27
CA ILE A 199 5.80 -8.69 8.63
C ILE A 199 4.61 -8.14 7.82
N ASN A 200 3.73 -9.01 7.34
CA ASN A 200 2.51 -8.60 6.62
C ASN A 200 1.31 -8.37 7.56
N MET A 201 1.55 -8.41 8.86
CA MET A 201 0.50 -8.21 9.84
C MET A 201 0.00 -6.78 9.81
N ALA A 202 -1.32 -6.63 9.60
CA ALA A 202 -1.99 -5.34 9.63
C ALA A 202 -2.98 -5.28 10.79
N GLY A 203 -2.95 -4.16 11.52
CA GLY A 203 -3.97 -3.83 12.50
C GLY A 203 -5.28 -3.45 11.82
N GLN A 204 -6.40 -3.68 12.49
CA GLN A 204 -7.69 -3.12 12.08
C GLN A 204 -7.85 -1.68 12.55
N LYS A 205 -7.12 -1.31 13.59
CA LYS A 205 -7.11 0.02 14.17
C LYS A 205 -5.76 0.29 14.83
N ARG A 206 -5.30 1.53 14.77
CA ARG A 206 -4.23 2.04 15.62
C ARG A 206 -4.84 2.85 16.77
N LEU A 207 -4.42 2.59 18.00
CA LEU A 207 -4.90 3.34 19.16
C LEU A 207 -4.30 4.75 19.17
N THR A 208 -5.13 5.73 19.55
CA THR A 208 -4.75 7.13 19.75
C THR A 208 -4.44 7.43 21.22
N ASP A 209 -5.06 6.65 22.11
CA ASP A 209 -4.93 6.82 23.56
C ASP A 209 -3.73 6.03 24.10
N ALA A 210 -3.22 6.46 25.23
CA ALA A 210 -2.15 5.76 25.93
C ALA A 210 -2.61 4.33 26.28
N TYR A 211 -1.80 3.35 25.93
CA TYR A 211 -2.03 1.95 26.22
C TYR A 211 -1.08 1.45 27.31
N THR A 212 -1.63 0.79 28.30
CA THR A 212 -0.86 0.07 29.33
C THR A 212 -1.26 -1.39 29.29
N PRO A 213 -0.33 -2.32 29.02
CA PRO A 213 -0.63 -3.76 29.05
C PRO A 213 -1.12 -4.20 30.43
N ALA A 214 -2.13 -5.09 30.45
CA ALA A 214 -2.67 -5.65 31.70
C ALA A 214 -1.92 -6.92 32.15
N ALA A 215 -1.08 -7.51 31.28
CA ALA A 215 -0.33 -8.74 31.53
C ALA A 215 1.01 -8.68 30.80
N ASP A 216 1.86 -9.68 31.06
CA ASP A 216 3.11 -9.87 30.31
C ASP A 216 2.83 -10.18 28.84
N PRO A 217 3.79 -9.88 27.93
CA PRO A 217 3.64 -10.16 26.53
C PRO A 217 3.59 -11.66 26.27
N GLU A 218 2.72 -12.06 25.35
CA GLU A 218 2.66 -13.45 24.87
C GLU A 218 3.80 -13.73 23.87
N MET A 219 4.16 -12.74 23.03
CA MET A 219 5.31 -12.82 22.15
C MET A 219 6.01 -11.47 22.03
N THR A 220 7.35 -11.51 21.95
CA THR A 220 8.18 -10.37 21.60
C THR A 220 9.09 -10.76 20.44
N ALA A 221 9.10 -9.98 19.36
CA ALA A 221 9.97 -10.15 18.21
C ALA A 221 10.90 -8.93 18.07
N VAL A 222 12.21 -9.15 18.09
CA VAL A 222 13.23 -8.13 17.89
C VAL A 222 13.89 -8.37 16.54
N PHE A 223 13.72 -7.41 15.64
CA PHE A 223 14.32 -7.40 14.32
C PHE A 223 15.62 -6.61 14.37
N THR A 224 16.68 -7.16 13.83
CA THR A 224 17.93 -6.44 13.57
C THR A 224 18.14 -6.37 12.05
N ASP A 225 18.18 -5.16 11.51
CA ASP A 225 18.39 -4.95 10.08
C ASP A 225 19.89 -4.99 9.68
N SER A 226 20.16 -4.85 8.38
CA SER A 226 21.53 -4.82 7.83
C SER A 226 22.36 -3.65 8.34
N ASP A 227 21.73 -2.56 8.76
CA ASP A 227 22.37 -1.38 9.34
C ASP A 227 22.53 -1.49 10.87
N LYS A 228 22.16 -2.65 11.46
CA LYS A 228 22.18 -2.95 12.89
C LYS A 228 21.19 -2.16 13.72
N ASN A 229 20.19 -1.51 13.08
CA ASN A 229 19.09 -0.94 13.82
C ASN A 229 18.17 -2.05 14.34
N GLN A 230 17.58 -1.81 15.51
CA GLN A 230 16.66 -2.76 16.11
C GLN A 230 15.25 -2.19 16.17
N THR A 231 14.28 -3.02 15.79
CA THR A 231 12.86 -2.76 15.97
C THR A 231 12.24 -3.89 16.77
N THR A 232 11.52 -3.54 17.83
CA THR A 232 10.81 -4.50 18.69
C THR A 232 9.32 -4.43 18.43
N VAL A 233 8.71 -5.58 18.21
CA VAL A 233 7.26 -5.77 18.15
C VAL A 233 6.85 -6.68 19.30
N THR A 234 5.90 -6.21 20.11
CA THR A 234 5.45 -6.97 21.27
C THR A 234 3.94 -7.19 21.19
N PHE A 235 3.50 -8.43 21.43
CA PHE A 235 2.09 -8.83 21.34
C PHE A 235 1.53 -9.10 22.74
N TYR A 236 0.47 -8.38 23.08
CA TYR A 236 -0.28 -8.54 24.33
C TYR A 236 -1.73 -8.96 24.03
N THR A 237 -2.30 -9.83 24.84
CA THR A 237 -3.75 -10.04 24.78
C THR A 237 -4.46 -8.73 25.13
N TYR A 238 -5.35 -8.27 24.24
CA TYR A 238 -6.11 -7.03 24.46
C TYR A 238 -7.53 -7.33 24.93
N ASP A 239 -8.29 -8.10 24.14
CA ASP A 239 -9.63 -8.54 24.48
C ASP A 239 -9.97 -9.91 23.86
N THR A 240 -11.27 -10.24 23.75
CA THR A 240 -11.73 -11.49 23.16
C THR A 240 -11.36 -11.62 21.67
N ASN A 241 -11.29 -10.50 20.94
CA ASN A 241 -11.17 -10.47 19.47
C ASN A 241 -9.80 -10.00 19.00
N TYR A 242 -9.04 -9.28 19.85
CA TYR A 242 -7.82 -8.59 19.46
C TYR A 242 -6.63 -8.88 20.34
N TYR A 243 -5.46 -8.79 19.73
CA TYR A 243 -4.18 -8.55 20.37
C TYR A 243 -3.79 -7.07 20.16
N ALA A 244 -3.09 -6.51 21.16
CA ALA A 244 -2.36 -5.26 21.00
C ALA A 244 -0.93 -5.58 20.52
N ALA A 245 -0.59 -5.17 19.30
CA ALA A 245 0.77 -5.20 18.80
C ALA A 245 1.41 -3.83 19.01
N VAL A 246 2.47 -3.78 19.81
CA VAL A 246 3.16 -2.55 20.23
C VAL A 246 4.49 -2.44 19.51
N VAL A 247 4.73 -1.29 18.85
CA VAL A 247 5.99 -0.96 18.16
C VAL A 247 6.36 0.48 18.51
N GLY A 248 7.36 0.67 19.36
CA GLY A 248 7.71 1.98 19.88
C GLY A 248 6.51 2.61 20.60
N ASP A 249 6.08 3.77 20.14
CA ASP A 249 4.92 4.51 20.64
C ASP A 249 3.58 4.10 20.00
N LYS A 250 3.61 3.18 19.04
CA LYS A 250 2.44 2.79 18.24
C LYS A 250 1.82 1.51 18.77
N VAL A 251 0.50 1.50 18.89
CA VAL A 251 -0.28 0.34 19.32
C VAL A 251 -1.34 0.00 18.29
N PHE A 252 -1.28 -1.21 17.76
CA PHE A 252 -2.19 -1.71 16.74
C PHE A 252 -3.10 -2.79 17.33
N LEU A 253 -4.39 -2.71 17.08
CA LEU A 253 -5.32 -3.80 17.39
C LEU A 253 -5.34 -4.76 16.20
N VAL A 254 -4.79 -5.95 16.40
CA VAL A 254 -4.70 -7.00 15.37
C VAL A 254 -5.68 -8.11 15.70
N ASN A 255 -6.34 -8.66 14.67
CA ASN A 255 -7.27 -9.76 14.84
C ASN A 255 -6.60 -10.95 15.53
N LYS A 256 -7.27 -11.51 16.53
CA LYS A 256 -6.75 -12.61 17.36
C LYS A 256 -6.42 -13.86 16.55
N MET A 257 -7.22 -14.19 15.54
CA MET A 257 -6.96 -15.36 14.69
C MET A 257 -5.68 -15.19 13.88
N THR A 258 -5.48 -14.00 13.28
CA THR A 258 -4.28 -13.68 12.53
C THR A 258 -3.01 -13.81 13.38
N VAL A 259 -3.05 -13.30 14.62
CA VAL A 259 -1.91 -13.42 15.55
C VAL A 259 -1.68 -14.88 15.94
N LYS A 260 -2.75 -15.64 16.22
CA LYS A 260 -2.60 -17.08 16.55
C LYS A 260 -2.07 -17.92 15.39
N GLU A 261 -2.46 -17.60 14.17
CA GLU A 261 -1.88 -18.25 12.99
C GLU A 261 -0.38 -17.96 12.84
N MET A 262 0.06 -16.77 13.22
CA MET A 262 1.48 -16.42 13.24
C MET A 262 2.20 -17.16 14.37
N PHE A 263 1.60 -17.28 15.58
CA PHE A 263 2.16 -18.08 16.67
C PHE A 263 2.30 -19.55 16.28
N ASN A 264 1.29 -20.15 15.66
CA ASN A 264 1.34 -21.52 15.18
C ASN A 264 2.47 -21.72 14.14
N ALA A 265 2.65 -20.76 13.24
CA ALA A 265 3.75 -20.82 12.27
C ALA A 265 5.12 -20.71 12.94
N TYR A 266 5.24 -19.93 14.02
CA TYR A 266 6.46 -19.88 14.85
C TYR A 266 6.72 -21.22 15.53
N GLU A 267 5.70 -21.82 16.17
CA GLU A 267 5.83 -23.12 16.81
C GLU A 267 6.23 -24.21 15.82
N THR A 268 5.65 -24.20 14.63
CA THR A 268 6.04 -25.12 13.54
C THR A 268 7.52 -24.93 13.14
N MET A 269 7.97 -23.68 13.05
CA MET A 269 9.37 -23.37 12.73
C MET A 269 10.34 -23.89 13.81
N VAL A 270 10.00 -23.73 15.09
CA VAL A 270 10.88 -24.09 16.21
C VAL A 270 10.86 -25.60 16.48
N ASN A 271 9.71 -26.23 16.42
CA ASN A 271 9.53 -27.65 16.78
C ASN A 271 9.67 -28.62 15.60
N GLY A 272 9.75 -28.11 14.35
CA GLY A 272 9.59 -28.89 13.13
C GLY A 272 8.10 -29.20 12.87
N GLU A 273 7.79 -29.71 11.69
CA GLU A 273 6.45 -30.21 11.39
C GLU A 273 6.16 -31.42 12.30
N THR A 274 5.23 -31.25 13.25
CA THR A 274 4.60 -32.41 13.86
C THR A 274 3.79 -33.08 12.76
N GLU A 275 4.23 -34.28 12.32
CA GLU A 275 3.41 -35.14 11.46
C GLU A 275 2.01 -35.23 12.10
N THR A 276 1.05 -34.55 11.51
CA THR A 276 -0.35 -34.74 11.86
C THR A 276 -0.68 -36.16 11.40
N GLU A 277 -0.75 -37.10 12.34
CA GLU A 277 -1.26 -38.44 12.07
C GLU A 277 -2.54 -38.33 11.26
N ALA A 278 -2.46 -38.74 10.00
CA ALA A 278 -3.63 -38.91 9.16
C ALA A 278 -4.56 -39.88 9.87
N THR A 279 -5.66 -39.37 10.39
CA THR A 279 -6.72 -40.18 10.98
C THR A 279 -7.14 -41.20 9.94
N ALA A 280 -6.72 -42.45 10.14
CA ALA A 280 -7.12 -43.58 9.32
C ALA A 280 -8.64 -43.69 9.37
N THR A 281 -9.25 -43.50 8.23
CA THR A 281 -10.69 -43.80 8.02
C THR A 281 -10.92 -45.26 8.32
N PRO A 282 -11.81 -45.65 9.25
CA PRO A 282 -12.12 -47.04 9.47
C PRO A 282 -12.83 -47.60 8.23
N THR A 283 -12.20 -48.54 7.58
CA THR A 283 -12.81 -49.35 6.52
C THR A 283 -14.01 -50.12 7.11
N ALA A 284 -15.21 -49.80 6.66
CA ALA A 284 -16.40 -50.58 6.99
C ALA A 284 -16.26 -51.96 6.35
N GLU A 285 -16.06 -52.98 7.16
CA GLU A 285 -16.26 -54.37 6.75
C GLU A 285 -17.74 -54.59 6.50
N THR A 286 -18.05 -54.97 5.26
CA THR A 286 -19.35 -55.48 4.87
C THR A 286 -19.38 -56.95 5.20
N GLU A 287 -20.03 -57.33 6.27
CA GLU A 287 -20.43 -58.75 6.49
C GLU A 287 -21.66 -59.09 5.65
N LYS A 288 -21.62 -60.26 5.19
CA LYS A 288 -22.44 -60.99 4.19
C LYS A 288 -23.82 -61.41 4.76
#